data_9a012850a44b5138f62b93b1249f32ac
#
_entry.id   9a012850a44b5138f62b93b1249f32ac
#
_cell.length_a   1.000
_cell.length_b   1.000
_cell.length_c   1.000
_cell.angle_alpha   90.00
_cell.angle_beta   90.00
_cell.angle_gamma   90.00
#
_symmetry.space_group_name_H-M   'P 1'
#
loop_
_entity.id
_entity.type
_entity.pdbx_description
1 polymer ?
#
loop_
_entity_poly.entity_id
_entity_poly.type
_entity_poly.pdbx_seq_one_letter_code
_entity_poly.pdbx_strand_id
1 'polypeptide(L)'
;MENYLLQIIKDTTEYIEKNILEPVNLDSISEHVNLSKFHLLRIWKGATATGLMEYVRRRRIALSLGDLLHSKNSLEFISSKYSFGCERSYNRVFNEEFGLSPGKWRKNPCPLNILDRFNADFMNCAGDGLVFMKSTTVLPAFSLAGHEYSIHTADNMVNQTANRYGVDFFYKDRNRIINPVEKNIYIGFTSVPEKDDRVTLYMPSVQIDQNSIIPPDMTTRRVDAHKYGVFTYMGPHSPEEISAATLVKLWNYIFEIWMPTIQFNLKETFSFEQINYAKCNRHYCECDLYFPISTL
;
A
#
# COMPACT_ATOMS: atom_id res chain seq x y z
N MET A 1 -2.49 -24.33 3.20
CA MET A 1 -1.11 -23.84 2.99
C MET A 1 -1.08 -22.40 3.47
N GLU A 2 -0.09 -22.05 4.25
CA GLU A 2 0.10 -20.66 4.67
C GLU A 2 0.50 -19.82 3.46
N ASN A 3 -0.04 -18.60 3.37
CA ASN A 3 0.21 -17.74 2.22
C ASN A 3 1.69 -17.32 2.17
N TYR A 4 2.34 -17.52 1.04
CA TYR A 4 3.78 -17.29 0.85
C TYR A 4 4.20 -15.84 1.20
N LEU A 5 3.44 -14.83 0.76
CA LEU A 5 3.77 -13.42 1.05
C LEU A 5 3.57 -13.10 2.54
N LEU A 6 2.50 -13.64 3.15
CA LEU A 6 2.25 -13.47 4.58
C LEU A 6 3.36 -14.09 5.41
N GLN A 7 3.83 -15.29 5.02
CA GLN A 7 4.93 -15.96 5.71
C GLN A 7 6.22 -15.14 5.64
N ILE A 8 6.57 -14.61 4.45
CA ILE A 8 7.75 -13.74 4.29
C ILE A 8 7.65 -12.51 5.22
N ILE A 9 6.48 -11.86 5.29
CA ILE A 9 6.29 -10.67 6.12
C ILE A 9 6.43 -11.03 7.61
N LYS A 10 5.84 -12.15 8.05
CA LYS A 10 5.95 -12.65 9.42
C LYS A 10 7.39 -13.00 9.77
N ASP A 11 8.06 -13.81 8.94
CA ASP A 11 9.45 -14.22 9.16
C ASP A 11 10.40 -13.04 9.19
N THR A 12 10.20 -12.06 8.28
CA THR A 12 10.96 -10.80 8.27
C THR A 12 10.78 -10.04 9.58
N THR A 13 9.53 -9.90 10.03
CA THR A 13 9.22 -9.20 11.28
C THR A 13 9.83 -9.91 12.48
N GLU A 14 9.67 -11.23 12.58
CA GLU A 14 10.22 -12.03 13.68
C GLU A 14 11.74 -11.97 13.74
N TYR A 15 12.40 -12.11 12.59
CA TYR A 15 13.86 -12.01 12.51
C TYR A 15 14.35 -10.64 13.00
N ILE A 16 13.73 -9.56 12.55
CA ILE A 16 14.09 -8.19 12.97
C ILE A 16 13.89 -8.02 14.47
N GLU A 17 12.71 -8.35 15.00
CA GLU A 17 12.39 -8.13 16.42
C GLU A 17 13.26 -9.00 17.34
N LYS A 18 13.56 -10.24 16.94
CA LYS A 18 14.47 -11.14 17.70
C LYS A 18 15.90 -10.61 17.75
N ASN A 19 16.35 -9.96 16.68
CA ASN A 19 17.73 -9.46 16.55
C ASN A 19 17.82 -7.94 16.65
N ILE A 20 16.79 -7.27 17.17
CA ILE A 20 16.64 -5.79 17.09
C ILE A 20 17.80 -5.03 17.76
N LEU A 21 18.41 -5.60 18.77
CA LEU A 21 19.56 -5.02 19.48
C LEU A 21 20.91 -5.32 18.81
N GLU A 22 20.93 -6.27 17.87
CA GLU A 22 22.11 -6.68 17.13
C GLU A 22 22.31 -5.86 15.85
N PRO A 23 23.49 -5.91 15.20
CA PRO A 23 23.75 -5.21 13.94
C PRO A 23 22.96 -5.83 12.75
N VAL A 24 21.64 -5.74 12.78
CA VAL A 24 20.78 -6.18 11.68
C VAL A 24 20.97 -5.28 10.47
N ASN A 25 21.16 -5.88 9.29
CA ASN A 25 21.27 -5.19 8.01
C ASN A 25 20.43 -5.89 6.92
N LEU A 26 20.33 -5.26 5.76
CA LEU A 26 19.50 -5.77 4.68
C LEU A 26 19.99 -7.12 4.13
N ASP A 27 21.32 -7.37 4.17
CA ASP A 27 21.89 -8.65 3.73
C ASP A 27 21.41 -9.78 4.62
N SER A 28 21.60 -9.64 5.93
CA SER A 28 21.21 -10.67 6.90
C SER A 28 19.72 -10.97 6.90
N ILE A 29 18.87 -9.95 6.69
CA ILE A 29 17.42 -10.15 6.59
C ILE A 29 17.06 -10.90 5.30
N SER A 30 17.62 -10.48 4.17
CA SER A 30 17.32 -11.09 2.87
C SER A 30 17.78 -12.56 2.78
N GLU A 31 18.94 -12.88 3.37
CA GLU A 31 19.43 -14.24 3.49
C GLU A 31 18.50 -15.10 4.35
N HIS A 32 18.03 -14.57 5.50
CA HIS A 32 17.14 -15.30 6.39
C HIS A 32 15.83 -15.72 5.71
N VAL A 33 15.24 -14.85 4.90
CA VAL A 33 13.97 -15.15 4.18
C VAL A 33 14.19 -15.72 2.78
N ASN A 34 15.43 -16.03 2.39
CA ASN A 34 15.81 -16.57 1.08
C ASN A 34 15.29 -15.76 -0.12
N LEU A 35 15.36 -14.44 -0.02
CA LEU A 35 14.95 -13.54 -1.08
C LEU A 35 16.09 -12.61 -1.52
N SER A 36 16.02 -12.14 -2.76
CA SER A 36 16.85 -10.99 -3.17
C SER A 36 16.44 -9.75 -2.38
N LYS A 37 17.40 -8.90 -2.04
CA LYS A 37 17.15 -7.61 -1.35
C LYS A 37 16.06 -6.79 -2.04
N PHE A 38 16.09 -6.73 -3.36
CA PHE A 38 15.13 -5.98 -4.15
C PHE A 38 13.69 -6.51 -4.01
N HIS A 39 13.54 -7.84 -4.02
CA HIS A 39 12.22 -8.47 -3.86
C HIS A 39 11.70 -8.29 -2.42
N LEU A 40 12.54 -8.51 -1.41
CA LEU A 40 12.21 -8.27 -0.01
C LEU A 40 11.76 -6.83 0.24
N LEU A 41 12.54 -5.84 -0.21
CA LEU A 41 12.19 -4.42 -0.03
C LEU A 41 10.86 -4.06 -0.66
N ARG A 42 10.52 -4.64 -1.83
CA ARG A 42 9.25 -4.42 -2.51
C ARG A 42 8.09 -4.99 -1.72
N ILE A 43 8.16 -6.28 -1.33
CA ILE A 43 7.12 -6.94 -0.52
C ILE A 43 6.92 -6.17 0.79
N TRP A 44 8.00 -5.88 1.50
CA TRP A 44 7.93 -5.15 2.76
C TRP A 44 7.30 -3.76 2.61
N LYS A 45 7.76 -2.97 1.64
CA LYS A 45 7.24 -1.61 1.40
C LYS A 45 5.77 -1.64 0.99
N GLY A 46 5.36 -2.60 0.17
CA GLY A 46 3.95 -2.80 -0.21
C GLY A 46 3.07 -3.11 1.01
N ALA A 47 3.53 -4.02 1.88
CA ALA A 47 2.81 -4.47 3.07
C ALA A 47 2.72 -3.41 4.19
N THR A 48 3.79 -2.63 4.41
CA THR A 48 3.93 -1.77 5.60
C THR A 48 3.89 -0.27 5.30
N ALA A 49 3.94 0.12 4.04
CA ALA A 49 4.15 1.49 3.56
C ALA A 49 5.46 2.15 4.06
N THR A 50 6.27 1.43 4.84
CA THR A 50 7.50 1.91 5.50
C THR A 50 8.73 1.21 4.91
N GLY A 51 9.87 1.90 4.83
CA GLY A 51 11.12 1.27 4.41
C GLY A 51 11.62 0.26 5.46
N LEU A 52 12.17 -0.90 5.02
CA LEU A 52 12.59 -1.96 5.93
C LEU A 52 13.60 -1.48 6.99
N MET A 53 14.68 -0.81 6.57
CA MET A 53 15.68 -0.30 7.51
C MET A 53 15.20 0.94 8.27
N GLU A 54 14.21 1.65 7.77
CA GLU A 54 13.49 2.69 8.51
C GLU A 54 12.69 2.07 9.67
N TYR A 55 11.95 0.99 9.40
CA TYR A 55 11.27 0.21 10.43
C TYR A 55 12.24 -0.21 11.55
N VAL A 56 13.38 -0.80 11.21
CA VAL A 56 14.40 -1.21 12.20
C VAL A 56 14.83 -0.03 13.07
N ARG A 57 15.16 1.12 12.47
CA ARG A 57 15.58 2.32 13.22
C ARG A 57 14.50 2.84 14.15
N ARG A 58 13.25 2.94 13.67
CA ARG A 58 12.12 3.44 14.45
C ARG A 58 11.77 2.50 15.61
N ARG A 59 11.84 1.18 15.39
CA ARG A 59 11.65 0.19 16.46
C ARG A 59 12.71 0.31 17.55
N ARG A 60 13.97 0.45 17.17
CA ARG A 60 15.07 0.68 18.13
C ARG A 60 14.86 1.93 18.97
N ILE A 61 14.43 3.03 18.37
CA ILE A 61 14.08 4.25 19.09
C ILE A 61 12.93 3.99 20.07
N ALA A 62 11.84 3.37 19.62
CA ALA A 62 10.70 3.07 20.48
C ALA A 62 11.10 2.23 21.70
N LEU A 63 11.89 1.17 21.49
CA LEU A 63 12.37 0.31 22.58
C LEU A 63 13.33 1.03 23.55
N SER A 64 14.10 2.01 23.07
CA SER A 64 15.04 2.76 23.90
C SER A 64 14.37 3.73 24.88
N LEU A 65 13.10 4.07 24.68
CA LEU A 65 12.38 5.03 25.53
C LEU A 65 12.28 4.57 27.00
N GLY A 66 12.15 3.26 27.22
CA GLY A 66 12.15 2.68 28.57
C GLY A 66 13.45 2.97 29.32
N ASP A 67 14.59 2.77 28.69
CA ASP A 67 15.89 3.08 29.28
C ASP A 67 16.09 4.60 29.48
N LEU A 68 15.59 5.42 28.55
CA LEU A 68 15.62 6.88 28.72
C LEU A 68 14.84 7.36 29.94
N LEU A 69 13.69 6.78 30.21
CA LEU A 69 12.82 7.18 31.35
C LEU A 69 13.28 6.62 32.69
N HIS A 70 13.69 5.34 32.70
CA HIS A 70 13.82 4.60 33.97
C HIS A 70 15.26 4.28 34.35
N SER A 71 16.25 4.60 33.50
CA SER A 71 17.65 4.38 33.82
C SER A 71 18.43 5.69 33.94
N LYS A 72 19.60 5.62 34.64
CA LYS A 72 20.58 6.68 34.69
C LYS A 72 21.69 6.51 33.64
N ASN A 73 21.53 5.57 32.71
CA ASN A 73 22.52 5.29 31.68
C ASN A 73 22.75 6.51 30.78
N SER A 74 24.02 6.71 30.38
CA SER A 74 24.37 7.76 29.42
C SER A 74 23.68 7.54 28.06
N LEU A 75 23.54 8.61 27.28
CA LEU A 75 23.03 8.50 25.92
C LEU A 75 23.95 7.67 25.03
N GLU A 76 25.25 7.73 25.29
CA GLU A 76 26.25 6.89 24.61
C GLU A 76 26.00 5.41 24.88
N PHE A 77 25.78 5.03 26.14
CA PHE A 77 25.45 3.65 26.52
C PHE A 77 24.14 3.17 25.82
N ILE A 78 23.09 4.00 25.88
CA ILE A 78 21.81 3.69 25.26
C ILE A 78 21.96 3.55 23.75
N SER A 79 22.69 4.46 23.10
CA SER A 79 22.93 4.39 21.66
C SER A 79 23.66 3.10 21.26
N SER A 80 24.63 2.69 22.04
CA SER A 80 25.34 1.42 21.83
C SER A 80 24.44 0.21 22.04
N LYS A 81 23.68 0.17 23.15
CA LYS A 81 22.74 -0.92 23.47
C LYS A 81 21.71 -1.17 22.36
N TYR A 82 21.22 -0.10 21.73
CA TYR A 82 20.21 -0.17 20.65
C TYR A 82 20.82 -0.11 19.24
N SER A 83 22.11 -0.44 19.12
CA SER A 83 22.84 -0.58 17.84
C SER A 83 22.77 0.64 16.91
N PHE A 84 22.90 1.86 17.48
CA PHE A 84 23.04 3.10 16.70
C PHE A 84 24.48 3.44 16.36
N GLY A 85 25.45 2.68 16.86
CA GLY A 85 26.87 2.88 16.63
C GLY A 85 27.47 4.05 17.38
N CYS A 86 26.78 5.19 17.52
CA CYS A 86 27.22 6.34 18.32
C CYS A 86 26.03 7.23 18.75
N GLU A 87 26.26 8.03 19.80
CA GLU A 87 25.27 8.95 20.35
C GLU A 87 24.76 9.96 19.30
N ARG A 88 25.61 10.42 18.39
CA ARG A 88 25.23 11.37 17.34
C ARG A 88 24.16 10.77 16.41
N SER A 89 24.34 9.53 16.01
CA SER A 89 23.37 8.80 15.16
C SER A 89 22.04 8.61 15.89
N TYR A 90 22.08 8.23 17.16
CA TYR A 90 20.90 8.09 18.01
C TYR A 90 20.15 9.41 18.16
N ASN A 91 20.84 10.50 18.51
CA ASN A 91 20.26 11.84 18.62
C ASN A 91 19.59 12.29 17.32
N ARG A 92 20.23 12.05 16.17
CA ARG A 92 19.70 12.42 14.86
C ARG A 92 18.39 11.68 14.58
N VAL A 93 18.38 10.34 14.71
CA VAL A 93 17.19 9.53 14.42
C VAL A 93 16.04 9.84 15.40
N PHE A 94 16.36 10.05 16.67
CA PHE A 94 15.37 10.44 17.68
C PHE A 94 14.73 11.80 17.34
N ASN A 95 15.55 12.78 16.92
CA ASN A 95 15.05 14.10 16.53
C ASN A 95 14.25 14.07 15.22
N GLU A 96 14.64 13.24 14.25
CA GLU A 96 13.88 13.01 13.00
C GLU A 96 12.49 12.40 13.31
N GLU A 97 12.41 11.48 14.28
CA GLU A 97 11.15 10.80 14.64
C GLU A 97 10.22 11.71 15.48
N PHE A 98 10.76 12.46 16.45
CA PHE A 98 9.94 13.12 17.48
C PHE A 98 10.09 14.66 17.52
N GLY A 99 10.95 15.24 16.71
CA GLY A 99 11.16 16.70 16.68
C GLY A 99 11.95 17.28 17.87
N LEU A 100 12.49 16.43 18.76
CA LEU A 100 13.26 16.84 19.93
C LEU A 100 14.38 15.87 20.25
N SER A 101 15.39 16.30 21.03
CA SER A 101 16.50 15.42 21.38
C SER A 101 16.14 14.48 22.56
N PRO A 102 16.74 13.26 22.64
CA PRO A 102 16.51 12.33 23.73
C PRO A 102 16.86 12.93 25.11
N GLY A 103 17.89 13.76 25.19
CA GLY A 103 18.25 14.43 26.43
C GLY A 103 17.27 15.50 26.89
N LYS A 104 16.61 16.22 25.96
CA LYS A 104 15.50 17.12 26.27
C LYS A 104 14.28 16.35 26.74
N TRP A 105 13.92 15.28 26.02
CA TRP A 105 12.78 14.44 26.40
C TRP A 105 12.97 13.76 27.76
N ARG A 106 14.17 13.24 28.07
CA ARG A 106 14.48 12.66 29.38
C ARG A 106 14.26 13.66 30.53
N LYS A 107 14.61 14.96 30.33
CA LYS A 107 14.41 15.99 31.34
C LYS A 107 12.95 16.40 31.53
N ASN A 108 12.20 16.46 30.46
CA ASN A 108 10.80 16.85 30.42
C ASN A 108 10.02 15.89 29.48
N PRO A 109 9.66 14.68 29.96
CA PRO A 109 8.93 13.71 29.16
C PRO A 109 7.56 14.23 28.72
N CYS A 110 7.24 14.07 27.46
CA CYS A 110 5.93 14.33 26.86
C CYS A 110 5.46 13.10 26.09
N PRO A 111 4.16 12.97 25.81
CA PRO A 111 3.64 11.88 24.97
C PRO A 111 4.32 11.85 23.60
N LEU A 112 4.69 10.65 23.16
CA LEU A 112 5.28 10.40 21.83
C LEU A 112 4.47 9.32 21.11
N ASN A 113 4.25 9.51 19.82
CA ASN A 113 3.71 8.47 18.96
C ASN A 113 4.87 7.54 18.53
N ILE A 114 4.81 6.30 18.97
CA ILE A 114 5.85 5.31 18.67
C ILE A 114 5.41 4.34 17.58
N LEU A 115 6.37 3.77 16.88
CA LEU A 115 6.12 2.65 15.99
C LEU A 115 6.20 1.35 16.80
N ASP A 116 5.06 0.66 16.93
CA ASP A 116 5.01 -0.67 17.53
C ASP A 116 5.52 -1.77 16.60
N ARG A 117 5.67 -2.99 17.16
CA ARG A 117 5.94 -4.17 16.36
C ARG A 117 4.87 -4.31 15.29
N PHE A 118 5.32 -4.53 14.06
CA PHE A 118 4.39 -4.77 12.96
C PHE A 118 3.60 -6.06 13.22
N ASN A 119 2.28 -5.94 13.18
CA ASN A 119 1.38 -7.07 13.30
C ASN A 119 0.78 -7.40 11.93
N ALA A 120 1.03 -8.60 11.43
CA ALA A 120 0.49 -9.06 10.15
C ALA A 120 -0.92 -9.68 10.25
N ASP A 121 -1.53 -9.74 11.43
CA ASP A 121 -2.82 -10.40 11.64
C ASP A 121 -3.99 -9.67 10.98
N PHE A 122 -3.81 -8.38 10.63
CA PHE A 122 -4.81 -7.63 9.87
C PHE A 122 -4.77 -7.94 8.35
N MET A 123 -3.80 -8.73 7.88
CA MET A 123 -3.70 -9.14 6.50
C MET A 123 -4.51 -10.40 6.26
N ASN A 124 -5.33 -10.41 5.22
CA ASN A 124 -6.15 -11.56 4.87
C ASN A 124 -5.67 -12.19 3.57
N CYS A 125 -5.75 -13.52 3.52
CA CYS A 125 -5.37 -14.28 2.34
C CYS A 125 -6.48 -14.21 1.28
N ALA A 126 -6.11 -13.87 0.05
CA ALA A 126 -6.97 -13.86 -1.12
C ALA A 126 -6.39 -14.76 -2.22
N GLY A 127 -6.61 -16.07 -2.10
CA GLY A 127 -5.89 -17.07 -2.91
C GLY A 127 -4.41 -17.07 -2.56
N ASP A 128 -3.55 -16.85 -3.55
CA ASP A 128 -2.11 -16.76 -3.36
C ASP A 128 -1.64 -15.36 -2.95
N GLY A 129 -2.54 -14.38 -2.99
CA GLY A 129 -2.26 -12.99 -2.62
C GLY A 129 -2.72 -12.63 -1.21
N LEU A 130 -2.43 -11.39 -0.82
CA LEU A 130 -2.81 -10.77 0.43
C LEU A 130 -3.71 -9.57 0.19
N VAL A 131 -4.67 -9.37 1.08
CA VAL A 131 -5.58 -8.22 1.08
C VAL A 131 -5.56 -7.56 2.45
N PHE A 132 -5.43 -6.24 2.48
CA PHE A 132 -5.46 -5.47 3.71
C PHE A 132 -5.84 -4.01 3.45
N MET A 133 -6.31 -3.33 4.49
CA MET A 133 -6.47 -1.88 4.45
C MET A 133 -5.10 -1.21 4.56
N LYS A 134 -4.76 -0.38 3.59
CA LYS A 134 -3.49 0.35 3.53
C LYS A 134 -3.54 1.68 4.28
N SER A 135 -4.58 2.47 4.02
CA SER A 135 -4.69 3.83 4.56
C SER A 135 -6.08 4.43 4.32
N THR A 136 -6.30 5.55 4.97
CA THR A 136 -7.34 6.52 4.58
C THR A 136 -6.63 7.74 3.99
N THR A 137 -7.09 8.23 2.82
CA THR A 137 -6.49 9.37 2.16
C THR A 137 -7.54 10.34 1.62
N VAL A 138 -7.16 11.59 1.40
CA VAL A 138 -7.96 12.57 0.68
C VAL A 138 -7.26 12.87 -0.63
N LEU A 139 -7.94 12.66 -1.74
CA LEU A 139 -7.44 13.04 -3.05
C LEU A 139 -8.15 14.31 -3.53
N PRO A 140 -7.43 15.28 -4.10
CA PRO A 140 -8.04 16.40 -4.81
C PRO A 140 -8.78 15.89 -6.04
N ALA A 141 -9.60 16.74 -6.66
CA ALA A 141 -10.21 16.42 -7.94
C ALA A 141 -9.14 16.16 -9.01
N PHE A 142 -9.34 15.14 -9.83
CA PHE A 142 -8.44 14.77 -10.92
C PHE A 142 -9.23 14.35 -12.16
N SER A 143 -8.56 14.26 -13.28
CA SER A 143 -9.18 13.84 -14.54
C SER A 143 -8.51 12.60 -15.10
N LEU A 144 -9.31 11.77 -15.75
CA LEU A 144 -8.92 10.52 -16.39
C LEU A 144 -9.16 10.62 -17.90
N ALA A 145 -8.35 9.91 -18.69
CA ALA A 145 -8.62 9.67 -20.11
C ALA A 145 -8.44 8.18 -20.43
N GLY A 146 -9.37 7.64 -21.22
CA GLY A 146 -9.39 6.24 -21.61
C GLY A 146 -10.61 5.87 -22.42
N HIS A 147 -10.93 4.57 -22.48
CA HIS A 147 -12.12 4.06 -23.15
C HIS A 147 -13.17 3.63 -22.12
N GLU A 148 -14.42 4.05 -22.30
CA GLU A 148 -15.52 3.64 -21.42
C GLU A 148 -16.28 2.47 -22.01
N TYR A 149 -16.51 1.43 -21.22
CA TYR A 149 -17.21 0.21 -21.58
C TYR A 149 -18.38 -0.05 -20.63
N SER A 150 -19.49 -0.51 -21.19
CA SER A 150 -20.61 -1.06 -20.43
C SER A 150 -20.44 -2.58 -20.37
N ILE A 151 -20.28 -3.14 -19.18
CA ILE A 151 -19.96 -4.55 -18.95
C ILE A 151 -21.06 -5.19 -18.09
N HIS A 152 -21.65 -6.29 -18.54
CA HIS A 152 -22.52 -7.08 -17.68
C HIS A 152 -21.72 -7.76 -16.57
N THR A 153 -22.15 -7.57 -15.33
CA THR A 153 -21.44 -8.08 -14.14
C THR A 153 -21.26 -9.61 -14.21
N ALA A 154 -22.31 -10.34 -14.62
CA ALA A 154 -22.24 -11.79 -14.78
C ALA A 154 -21.22 -12.23 -15.84
N ASP A 155 -21.16 -11.54 -16.97
CA ASP A 155 -20.20 -11.83 -18.04
C ASP A 155 -18.77 -11.54 -17.61
N ASN A 156 -18.57 -10.49 -16.84
CA ASN A 156 -17.25 -10.14 -16.33
C ASN A 156 -16.67 -11.24 -15.42
N MET A 157 -17.50 -11.83 -14.59
CA MET A 157 -17.09 -12.93 -13.69
C MET A 157 -16.60 -14.17 -14.45
N VAL A 158 -17.21 -14.45 -15.60
CA VAL A 158 -16.86 -15.63 -16.42
C VAL A 158 -15.73 -15.32 -17.40
N ASN A 159 -15.84 -14.21 -18.12
CA ASN A 159 -14.99 -13.89 -19.27
C ASN A 159 -13.85 -12.92 -18.94
N GLN A 160 -13.78 -12.42 -17.72
CA GLN A 160 -12.77 -11.44 -17.26
C GLN A 160 -12.67 -10.22 -18.21
N THR A 161 -13.81 -9.72 -18.65
CA THR A 161 -13.90 -8.71 -19.72
C THR A 161 -13.24 -7.40 -19.32
N ALA A 162 -13.44 -6.93 -18.08
CA ALA A 162 -12.78 -5.73 -17.58
C ALA A 162 -11.24 -5.89 -17.58
N ASN A 163 -10.74 -7.04 -17.13
CA ASN A 163 -9.29 -7.32 -17.13
C ASN A 163 -8.72 -7.26 -18.55
N ARG A 164 -9.38 -7.89 -19.54
CA ARG A 164 -8.92 -7.83 -20.95
C ARG A 164 -8.87 -6.39 -21.47
N TYR A 165 -9.91 -5.60 -21.22
CA TYR A 165 -9.94 -4.19 -21.62
C TYR A 165 -8.84 -3.39 -20.93
N GLY A 166 -8.57 -3.66 -19.64
CA GLY A 166 -7.47 -3.03 -18.89
C GLY A 166 -6.10 -3.34 -19.47
N VAL A 167 -5.83 -4.62 -19.75
CA VAL A 167 -4.58 -5.08 -20.36
C VAL A 167 -4.40 -4.50 -21.77
N ASP A 168 -5.44 -4.55 -22.60
CA ASP A 168 -5.42 -4.01 -23.96
C ASP A 168 -5.15 -2.49 -23.93
N PHE A 169 -5.83 -1.75 -23.10
CA PHE A 169 -5.60 -0.32 -22.94
C PHE A 169 -4.17 -0.04 -22.48
N PHE A 170 -3.68 -0.75 -21.46
CA PHE A 170 -2.35 -0.50 -20.92
C PHE A 170 -1.24 -0.70 -21.96
N TYR A 171 -1.31 -1.76 -22.76
CA TYR A 171 -0.26 -2.08 -23.72
C TYR A 171 -0.42 -1.41 -25.10
N LYS A 172 -1.66 -1.15 -25.53
CA LYS A 172 -1.95 -0.66 -26.90
C LYS A 172 -2.30 0.83 -26.91
N ASP A 173 -3.22 1.27 -26.03
CA ASP A 173 -3.87 2.58 -26.17
C ASP A 173 -3.27 3.67 -25.29
N ARG A 174 -2.77 3.36 -24.09
CA ARG A 174 -2.26 4.40 -23.18
C ARG A 174 -1.13 5.25 -23.77
N ASN A 175 -0.28 4.65 -24.62
CA ASN A 175 0.84 5.35 -25.25
C ASN A 175 0.40 6.38 -26.31
N ARG A 176 -0.86 6.36 -26.71
CA ARG A 176 -1.47 7.35 -27.61
C ARG A 176 -1.80 8.66 -26.87
N ILE A 177 -1.91 8.60 -25.54
CA ILE A 177 -2.05 9.78 -24.68
C ILE A 177 -0.66 10.38 -24.45
N ILE A 178 -0.47 11.62 -24.89
CA ILE A 178 0.80 12.32 -24.75
C ILE A 178 0.80 13.07 -23.42
N ASN A 179 1.90 13.01 -22.67
CA ASN A 179 2.09 13.64 -21.38
C ASN A 179 1.00 13.29 -20.33
N PRO A 180 0.69 12.00 -20.06
CA PRO A 180 -0.10 11.66 -18.90
C PRO A 180 0.65 12.05 -17.63
N VAL A 181 -0.06 12.27 -16.52
CA VAL A 181 0.55 12.63 -15.22
C VAL A 181 1.61 11.61 -14.81
N GLU A 182 1.29 10.32 -14.93
CA GLU A 182 2.21 9.21 -14.62
C GLU A 182 2.09 8.09 -15.67
N LYS A 183 3.16 7.85 -16.42
CA LYS A 183 3.15 6.88 -17.55
C LYS A 183 2.92 5.43 -17.12
N ASN A 184 3.40 5.04 -15.95
CA ASN A 184 3.39 3.66 -15.49
C ASN A 184 2.24 3.35 -14.54
N ILE A 185 1.37 4.32 -14.27
CA ILE A 185 0.19 4.13 -13.44
C ILE A 185 -1.03 3.91 -14.35
N TYR A 186 -1.63 2.75 -14.19
CA TYR A 186 -2.92 2.39 -14.73
C TYR A 186 -4.00 2.67 -13.71
N ILE A 187 -5.16 3.17 -14.16
CA ILE A 187 -6.34 3.38 -13.34
C ILE A 187 -7.54 2.74 -14.04
N GLY A 188 -8.16 1.76 -13.40
CA GLY A 188 -9.42 1.18 -13.81
C GLY A 188 -10.56 1.80 -13.01
N PHE A 189 -11.27 2.75 -13.59
CA PHE A 189 -12.41 3.39 -12.94
C PHE A 189 -13.69 2.56 -13.15
N THR A 190 -14.41 2.30 -12.08
CA THR A 190 -15.64 1.49 -12.08
C THR A 190 -16.76 2.27 -11.44
N SER A 191 -17.94 2.31 -12.08
CA SER A 191 -19.16 2.85 -11.48
C SER A 191 -20.37 2.00 -11.83
N VAL A 192 -21.35 1.98 -10.94
CA VAL A 192 -22.63 1.27 -11.14
C VAL A 192 -23.70 2.31 -11.47
N PRO A 193 -24.37 2.20 -12.62
CA PRO A 193 -25.47 3.09 -12.97
C PRO A 193 -26.63 2.95 -11.99
N GLU A 194 -27.25 4.03 -11.58
CA GLU A 194 -28.39 4.03 -10.65
C GLU A 194 -29.60 3.20 -11.14
N LYS A 195 -29.73 3.04 -12.44
CA LYS A 195 -30.91 2.42 -13.08
C LYS A 195 -30.76 0.93 -13.40
N ASP A 196 -29.56 0.38 -13.43
CA ASP A 196 -29.31 -1.03 -13.72
C ASP A 196 -28.04 -1.53 -13.03
N ASP A 197 -28.23 -2.22 -11.91
CA ASP A 197 -27.16 -2.81 -11.10
C ASP A 197 -26.51 -4.05 -11.74
N ARG A 198 -27.08 -4.58 -12.82
CA ARG A 198 -26.50 -5.69 -13.58
C ARG A 198 -25.40 -5.25 -14.54
N VAL A 199 -25.26 -3.94 -14.72
CA VAL A 199 -24.28 -3.34 -15.62
C VAL A 199 -23.30 -2.51 -14.82
N THR A 200 -22.03 -2.66 -15.14
CA THR A 200 -20.94 -1.87 -14.62
C THR A 200 -20.34 -1.01 -15.74
N LEU A 201 -20.19 0.28 -15.52
CA LEU A 201 -19.39 1.13 -16.38
C LEU A 201 -17.93 1.00 -15.95
N TYR A 202 -17.08 0.57 -16.84
CA TYR A 202 -15.65 0.37 -16.61
C TYR A 202 -14.84 1.21 -17.58
N MET A 203 -13.84 1.93 -17.04
CA MET A 203 -12.98 2.82 -17.82
C MET A 203 -11.50 2.56 -17.49
N PRO A 204 -10.82 1.68 -18.24
CA PRO A 204 -9.37 1.62 -18.24
C PRO A 204 -8.80 2.95 -18.70
N SER A 205 -7.91 3.55 -17.91
CA SER A 205 -7.53 4.95 -18.08
C SER A 205 -6.15 5.26 -17.50
N VAL A 206 -5.69 6.46 -17.76
CA VAL A 206 -4.56 7.11 -17.06
C VAL A 206 -5.00 8.48 -16.56
N GLN A 207 -4.33 8.97 -15.53
CA GLN A 207 -4.54 10.34 -15.05
C GLN A 207 -3.94 11.36 -16.01
N ILE A 208 -4.71 12.41 -16.27
CA ILE A 208 -4.36 13.51 -17.18
C ILE A 208 -4.41 14.85 -16.47
N ASP A 209 -3.71 15.82 -17.02
CA ASP A 209 -3.73 17.24 -16.64
C ASP A 209 -3.88 18.14 -17.87
N GLN A 210 -3.71 19.44 -17.67
CA GLN A 210 -3.81 20.45 -18.73
C GLN A 210 -2.75 20.34 -19.85
N ASN A 211 -1.66 19.59 -19.62
CA ASN A 211 -0.58 19.38 -20.57
C ASN A 211 -0.76 18.09 -21.38
N SER A 212 -1.77 17.31 -21.06
CA SER A 212 -2.03 16.02 -21.70
C SER A 212 -2.76 16.23 -23.04
N ILE A 213 -2.31 15.51 -24.08
CA ILE A 213 -2.99 15.49 -25.39
C ILE A 213 -3.71 14.15 -25.52
N ILE A 214 -5.03 14.21 -25.71
CA ILE A 214 -5.90 13.05 -25.67
C ILE A 214 -6.40 12.75 -27.08
N PRO A 215 -6.31 11.49 -27.54
CA PRO A 215 -6.90 11.07 -28.80
C PRO A 215 -8.41 11.35 -28.85
N PRO A 216 -8.96 11.75 -30.02
CA PRO A 216 -10.37 12.14 -30.14
C PRO A 216 -11.37 11.00 -29.95
N ASP A 217 -10.93 9.75 -30.04
CA ASP A 217 -11.71 8.53 -29.80
C ASP A 217 -11.73 8.10 -28.32
N MET A 218 -11.03 8.81 -27.44
CA MET A 218 -11.01 8.55 -26.02
C MET A 218 -11.97 9.47 -25.25
N THR A 219 -12.54 8.93 -24.19
CA THR A 219 -13.41 9.67 -23.27
C THR A 219 -12.58 10.26 -22.13
N THR A 220 -12.98 11.43 -21.66
CA THR A 220 -12.42 12.04 -20.44
C THR A 220 -13.45 12.00 -19.32
N ARG A 221 -13.01 11.75 -18.09
CA ARG A 221 -13.84 11.75 -16.89
C ARG A 221 -13.18 12.55 -15.79
N ARG A 222 -13.92 13.48 -15.18
CA ARG A 222 -13.52 14.17 -13.96
C ARG A 222 -14.00 13.37 -12.75
N VAL A 223 -13.11 13.17 -11.80
CA VAL A 223 -13.39 12.62 -10.47
C VAL A 223 -13.23 13.75 -9.47
N ASP A 224 -14.28 14.03 -8.69
CA ASP A 224 -14.24 15.10 -7.70
C ASP A 224 -13.36 14.74 -6.49
N ALA A 225 -13.07 15.73 -5.65
CA ALA A 225 -12.28 15.52 -4.44
C ALA A 225 -13.06 14.70 -3.42
N HIS A 226 -12.48 13.60 -2.95
CA HIS A 226 -13.10 12.72 -1.96
C HIS A 226 -12.09 12.24 -0.93
N LYS A 227 -12.61 11.79 0.21
CA LYS A 227 -11.90 10.94 1.16
C LYS A 227 -12.08 9.49 0.75
N TYR A 228 -11.00 8.71 0.74
CA TYR A 228 -10.98 7.32 0.31
C TYR A 228 -10.46 6.40 1.40
N GLY A 229 -11.09 5.24 1.57
CA GLY A 229 -10.45 4.05 2.11
C GLY A 229 -9.64 3.39 1.00
N VAL A 230 -8.37 3.12 1.27
CA VAL A 230 -7.47 2.48 0.31
C VAL A 230 -7.14 1.08 0.77
N PHE A 231 -7.45 0.09 -0.06
CA PHE A 231 -7.17 -1.31 0.18
C PHE A 231 -6.16 -1.81 -0.85
N THR A 232 -5.23 -2.63 -0.41
CA THR A 232 -4.21 -3.19 -1.29
C THR A 232 -4.42 -4.68 -1.45
N TYR A 233 -4.38 -5.14 -2.69
CA TYR A 233 -4.10 -6.52 -3.04
C TYR A 233 -2.62 -6.65 -3.42
N MET A 234 -1.94 -7.67 -2.89
CA MET A 234 -0.59 -8.07 -3.27
C MET A 234 -0.60 -9.52 -3.73
N GLY A 235 -0.06 -9.80 -4.91
CA GLY A 235 -0.01 -11.15 -5.48
C GLY A 235 1.39 -11.58 -5.92
N PRO A 236 1.72 -12.90 -5.81
CA PRO A 236 2.99 -13.46 -6.29
C PRO A 236 2.95 -13.79 -7.80
N HIS A 237 2.30 -12.97 -8.58
CA HIS A 237 2.06 -13.13 -10.04
C HIS A 237 2.14 -11.77 -10.74
N SER A 238 2.00 -11.76 -12.06
CA SER A 238 2.00 -10.54 -12.86
C SER A 238 0.69 -9.73 -12.67
N PRO A 239 0.70 -8.41 -12.92
CA PRO A 239 -0.52 -7.60 -12.79
C PRO A 239 -1.61 -7.99 -13.79
N GLU A 240 -1.27 -8.58 -14.92
CA GLU A 240 -2.23 -9.08 -15.93
C GLU A 240 -3.06 -10.27 -15.43
N GLU A 241 -2.57 -10.96 -14.39
CA GLU A 241 -3.26 -12.10 -13.77
C GLU A 241 -4.25 -11.68 -12.66
N ILE A 242 -4.30 -10.39 -12.31
CA ILE A 242 -5.34 -9.86 -11.41
C ILE A 242 -6.69 -9.99 -12.13
N SER A 243 -7.54 -10.87 -11.63
CA SER A 243 -8.80 -11.23 -12.27
C SER A 243 -10.02 -10.71 -11.49
N ALA A 244 -11.19 -10.76 -12.10
CA ALA A 244 -12.45 -10.49 -11.41
C ALA A 244 -12.62 -11.40 -10.17
N ALA A 245 -12.18 -12.66 -10.24
CA ALA A 245 -12.22 -13.58 -9.11
C ALA A 245 -11.29 -13.14 -7.95
N THR A 246 -10.14 -12.54 -8.27
CA THR A 246 -9.23 -11.94 -7.28
C THR A 246 -9.88 -10.73 -6.63
N LEU A 247 -10.47 -9.85 -7.42
CA LEU A 247 -11.15 -8.65 -6.95
C LEU A 247 -12.40 -8.97 -6.11
N VAL A 248 -13.15 -10.02 -6.42
CA VAL A 248 -14.27 -10.48 -5.58
C VAL A 248 -13.80 -10.84 -4.17
N LYS A 249 -12.66 -11.50 -4.02
CA LYS A 249 -12.11 -11.80 -2.70
C LYS A 249 -11.74 -10.53 -1.92
N LEU A 250 -11.23 -9.53 -2.62
CA LEU A 250 -10.96 -8.22 -2.04
C LEU A 250 -12.27 -7.50 -1.65
N TRP A 251 -13.30 -7.54 -2.50
CA TRP A 251 -14.63 -7.02 -2.19
C TRP A 251 -15.23 -7.69 -0.95
N ASN A 252 -15.17 -9.03 -0.86
CA ASN A 252 -15.65 -9.77 0.32
C ASN A 252 -14.89 -9.35 1.59
N TYR A 253 -13.57 -9.19 1.51
CA TYR A 253 -12.79 -8.66 2.63
C TYR A 253 -13.29 -7.28 3.06
N ILE A 254 -13.52 -6.38 2.13
CA ILE A 254 -13.97 -5.01 2.42
C ILE A 254 -15.35 -5.03 3.06
N PHE A 255 -16.32 -5.72 2.46
CA PHE A 255 -17.73 -5.65 2.88
C PHE A 255 -18.07 -6.59 4.03
N GLU A 256 -17.49 -7.78 4.09
CA GLU A 256 -17.84 -8.79 5.10
C GLU A 256 -16.94 -8.73 6.34
N ILE A 257 -15.71 -8.28 6.21
CA ILE A 257 -14.72 -8.29 7.29
C ILE A 257 -14.44 -6.87 7.79
N TRP A 258 -14.06 -5.96 6.89
CA TRP A 258 -13.59 -4.63 7.31
C TRP A 258 -14.74 -3.65 7.60
N MET A 259 -15.70 -3.49 6.71
CA MET A 259 -16.82 -2.54 6.89
C MET A 259 -17.60 -2.74 8.20
N PRO A 260 -17.88 -3.98 8.66
CA PRO A 260 -18.55 -4.19 9.93
C PRO A 260 -17.75 -3.72 11.17
N THR A 261 -16.44 -3.54 11.04
CA THR A 261 -15.57 -3.15 12.16
C THR A 261 -15.37 -1.65 12.31
N ILE A 262 -15.90 -0.85 11.39
CA ILE A 262 -15.66 0.60 11.33
C ILE A 262 -16.96 1.39 11.18
N GLN A 263 -16.83 2.71 11.46
CA GLN A 263 -17.92 3.67 11.31
C GLN A 263 -17.79 4.50 10.02
N PHE A 264 -17.54 3.83 8.89
CA PHE A 264 -17.51 4.50 7.59
C PHE A 264 -18.64 3.99 6.71
N ASN A 265 -19.24 4.88 5.93
CA ASN A 265 -20.17 4.53 4.88
C ASN A 265 -19.52 4.81 3.51
N LEU A 266 -19.86 3.98 2.53
CA LEU A 266 -19.56 4.29 1.13
C LEU A 266 -20.38 5.52 0.72
N LYS A 267 -19.71 6.53 0.17
CA LYS A 267 -20.34 7.79 -0.19
C LYS A 267 -20.95 7.76 -1.59
N GLU A 268 -20.29 7.07 -2.50
CA GLU A 268 -20.59 7.12 -3.93
C GLU A 268 -20.66 5.70 -4.52
N THR A 269 -21.30 5.56 -5.67
CA THR A 269 -21.44 4.31 -6.40
C THR A 269 -20.27 4.04 -7.35
N PHE A 270 -19.10 4.56 -7.06
CA PHE A 270 -17.91 4.30 -7.85
C PHE A 270 -16.72 3.87 -6.97
N SER A 271 -15.76 3.25 -7.61
CA SER A 271 -14.44 2.95 -7.07
C SER A 271 -13.42 2.99 -8.20
N PHE A 272 -12.16 3.00 -7.87
CA PHE A 272 -11.12 2.77 -8.88
C PHE A 272 -9.97 1.95 -8.33
N GLU A 273 -9.42 1.13 -9.20
CA GLU A 273 -8.19 0.40 -8.97
C GLU A 273 -7.00 1.17 -9.56
N GLN A 274 -5.86 1.09 -8.89
CA GLN A 274 -4.63 1.70 -9.35
C GLN A 274 -3.50 0.69 -9.31
N ILE A 275 -2.85 0.47 -10.45
CA ILE A 275 -1.69 -0.41 -10.59
C ILE A 275 -0.51 0.41 -11.08
N ASN A 276 0.58 0.39 -10.31
CA ASN A 276 1.86 0.95 -10.75
C ASN A 276 2.72 -0.15 -11.36
N TYR A 277 2.70 -0.26 -12.66
CA TYR A 277 3.44 -1.28 -13.40
C TYR A 277 4.97 -1.21 -13.24
N ALA A 278 5.53 -0.05 -12.87
CA ALA A 278 6.96 0.06 -12.55
C ALA A 278 7.33 -0.72 -11.27
N LYS A 279 6.36 -1.00 -10.40
CA LYS A 279 6.56 -1.78 -9.19
C LYS A 279 6.24 -3.26 -9.37
N CYS A 280 5.64 -3.66 -10.47
CA CYS A 280 5.20 -5.01 -10.75
C CYS A 280 6.22 -5.79 -11.61
N ASN A 281 6.15 -7.11 -11.56
CA ASN A 281 6.88 -8.03 -12.44
C ASN A 281 6.15 -9.37 -12.52
N ARG A 282 6.75 -10.40 -13.12
CA ARG A 282 6.14 -11.75 -13.28
C ARG A 282 5.83 -12.47 -11.97
N HIS A 283 6.44 -12.07 -10.85
CA HIS A 283 6.35 -12.75 -9.57
C HIS A 283 5.86 -11.81 -8.46
N TYR A 284 5.39 -10.63 -8.81
CA TYR A 284 4.86 -9.67 -7.86
C TYR A 284 4.00 -8.62 -8.54
N CYS A 285 2.82 -8.40 -7.99
CA CYS A 285 1.97 -7.26 -8.30
C CYS A 285 1.38 -6.64 -7.05
N GLU A 286 1.07 -5.36 -7.13
CA GLU A 286 0.24 -4.66 -6.16
C GLU A 286 -0.83 -3.86 -6.89
N CYS A 287 -2.07 -3.91 -6.37
CA CYS A 287 -3.21 -3.16 -6.86
C CYS A 287 -3.86 -2.46 -5.67
N ASP A 288 -3.91 -1.13 -5.71
CA ASP A 288 -4.61 -0.32 -4.71
C ASP A 288 -6.03 -0.04 -5.18
N LEU A 289 -7.04 -0.39 -4.35
CA LEU A 289 -8.44 -0.06 -4.59
C LEU A 289 -8.85 1.11 -3.71
N TYR A 290 -9.44 2.11 -4.34
CA TYR A 290 -9.91 3.35 -3.71
C TYR A 290 -11.43 3.36 -3.66
N PHE A 291 -11.97 3.45 -2.45
CA PHE A 291 -13.42 3.58 -2.20
C PHE A 291 -13.71 4.93 -1.58
N PRO A 292 -14.58 5.76 -2.18
CA PRO A 292 -15.04 6.99 -1.56
C PRO A 292 -15.79 6.69 -0.26
N ILE A 293 -15.36 7.31 0.85
CA ILE A 293 -15.94 7.08 2.17
C ILE A 293 -16.38 8.40 2.81
N SER A 294 -17.41 8.32 3.64
CA SER A 294 -17.79 9.39 4.56
C SER A 294 -17.66 8.90 5.99
N THR A 295 -17.29 9.77 6.91
CA THR A 295 -17.48 9.52 8.35
C THR A 295 -18.96 9.68 8.68
N LEU A 296 -19.47 8.81 9.53
CA LEU A 296 -20.79 8.97 10.14
C LEU A 296 -20.85 10.26 10.98
#